data_65e26f6a635062b6551cc0545f582c97
#
_entry.id   65e26f6a635062b6551cc0545f582c97
#
_cell.length_a   1.000
_cell.length_b   1.000
_cell.length_c   1.000
_cell.angle_alpha   90.00
_cell.angle_beta   90.00
_cell.angle_gamma   90.00
#
_symmetry.space_group_name_H-M   'P 1'
#
loop_
_entity.id
_entity.type
_entity.pdbx_description
1 polymer ?
#
loop_
_entity_poly.entity_id
_entity_poly.type
_entity_poly.pdbx_seq_one_letter_code
_entity_poly.pdbx_strand_id
1 'polypeptide(L)'
;GFKVIIAGAGGAAHLPGMIASHTILPVIGVPILVYNDKQQKKSAFGGLDSLLSISEMPSGSSVVTVGVNKATNAGIYALKILANESSSIRKMLKSHKEKQHKSVLKESQDLKKMGLKKFVKKKFK
;
A
#
# COMPACT_ATOMS: atom_id res chain seq x y z
N GLY A 1 4.12 -17.44 16.09
CA GLY A 1 4.71 -16.13 16.20
C GLY A 1 4.40 -15.27 14.97
N PHE A 2 4.76 -14.02 14.99
CA PHE A 2 4.62 -13.12 13.83
C PHE A 2 5.51 -13.59 12.66
N LYS A 3 5.05 -13.37 11.44
CA LYS A 3 5.77 -13.76 10.20
C LYS A 3 6.15 -12.56 9.33
N VAL A 4 5.51 -11.43 9.53
CA VAL A 4 5.72 -10.17 8.80
C VAL A 4 5.22 -9.00 9.64
N ILE A 5 5.85 -7.85 9.49
CA ILE A 5 5.49 -6.63 10.20
C ILE A 5 5.13 -5.56 9.17
N ILE A 6 4.05 -4.81 9.42
CA ILE A 6 3.70 -3.61 8.66
C ILE A 6 3.88 -2.41 9.58
N ALA A 7 4.69 -1.45 9.18
CA ALA A 7 4.98 -0.26 9.96
C ALA A 7 4.69 1.00 9.15
N GLY A 8 3.81 1.87 9.67
CA GLY A 8 3.48 3.16 9.07
C GLY A 8 4.16 4.30 9.80
N ALA A 9 4.75 5.24 9.03
CA ALA A 9 5.36 6.44 9.60
C ALA A 9 5.29 7.61 8.61
N GLY A 10 5.19 8.84 9.14
CA GLY A 10 5.16 10.08 8.38
C GLY A 10 6.32 11.01 8.73
N GLY A 11 6.53 12.04 7.91
CA GLY A 11 7.65 12.95 8.09
C GLY A 11 9.00 12.24 7.94
N ALA A 12 9.90 12.41 8.90
CA ALA A 12 11.20 11.71 8.96
C ALA A 12 11.08 10.21 9.33
N ALA A 13 10.15 9.54 8.86
CA ALA A 13 9.61 8.18 9.01
C ALA A 13 10.61 7.08 9.43
N HIS A 14 11.26 7.19 10.60
CA HIS A 14 12.31 6.28 11.08
C HIS A 14 11.78 4.92 11.56
N LEU A 15 10.51 4.84 12.02
CA LEU A 15 9.96 3.66 12.67
C LEU A 15 10.15 2.34 11.89
N PRO A 16 9.87 2.27 10.57
CA PRO A 16 10.05 1.01 9.83
C PRO A 16 11.51 0.53 9.81
N GLY A 17 12.46 1.46 9.62
CA GLY A 17 13.89 1.15 9.63
C GLY A 17 14.38 0.71 11.01
N MET A 18 13.94 1.38 12.08
CA MET A 18 14.25 0.97 13.47
C MET A 18 13.73 -0.45 13.75
N ILE A 19 12.51 -0.77 13.35
CA ILE A 19 11.97 -2.12 13.51
C ILE A 19 12.82 -3.12 12.72
N ALA A 20 13.16 -2.81 11.45
CA ALA A 20 13.94 -3.70 10.61
C ALA A 20 15.34 -3.99 11.16
N SER A 21 15.96 -3.04 11.88
CA SER A 21 17.26 -3.25 12.50
C SER A 21 17.22 -4.18 13.73
N HIS A 22 16.03 -4.41 14.31
CA HIS A 22 15.84 -5.24 15.51
C HIS A 22 15.14 -6.59 15.24
N THR A 23 14.88 -6.94 13.99
CA THR A 23 14.20 -8.19 13.65
C THR A 23 14.73 -8.80 12.36
N ILE A 24 14.63 -10.12 12.25
CA ILE A 24 14.84 -10.86 10.99
C ILE A 24 13.54 -11.04 10.19
N LEU A 25 12.39 -10.59 10.73
CA LEU A 25 11.12 -10.68 10.01
C LEU A 25 11.07 -9.66 8.88
N PRO A 26 10.38 -9.99 7.77
CA PRO A 26 10.11 -9.02 6.72
C PRO A 26 9.37 -7.80 7.29
N VAL A 27 9.86 -6.60 7.01
CA VAL A 27 9.22 -5.33 7.39
C VAL A 27 8.73 -4.62 6.14
N ILE A 28 7.46 -4.24 6.13
CA ILE A 28 6.81 -3.48 5.06
C ILE A 28 6.52 -2.08 5.58
N GLY A 29 7.18 -1.09 5.01
CA GLY A 29 7.01 0.31 5.36
C GLY A 29 5.85 0.95 4.58
N VAL A 30 5.02 1.70 5.30
CA VAL A 30 3.95 2.50 4.72
C VAL A 30 4.26 3.98 4.96
N PRO A 31 4.71 4.72 3.94
CA PRO A 31 4.87 6.16 4.05
C PRO A 31 3.51 6.83 4.31
N ILE A 32 3.43 7.65 5.33
CA ILE A 32 2.21 8.36 5.70
C ILE A 32 2.36 9.84 5.34
N LEU A 33 1.40 10.35 4.57
CA LEU A 33 1.26 11.79 4.36
C LEU A 33 0.72 12.42 5.64
N VAL A 34 1.54 13.22 6.30
CA VAL A 34 1.13 13.97 7.49
C VAL A 34 0.28 15.15 7.04
N TYR A 35 -0.91 15.29 7.63
CA TYR A 35 -1.80 16.42 7.47
C TYR A 35 -1.94 17.14 8.80
N ASN A 36 -1.67 18.44 8.80
CA ASN A 36 -1.87 19.26 10.00
C ASN A 36 -3.23 19.93 9.95
N ASP A 37 -4.22 19.38 10.65
CA ASP A 37 -5.59 19.89 10.68
C ASP A 37 -5.68 21.34 11.20
N LYS A 38 -4.84 21.73 12.17
CA LYS A 38 -4.84 23.08 12.74
C LYS A 38 -4.38 24.14 11.73
N GLN A 39 -3.52 23.77 10.80
CA GLN A 39 -2.98 24.67 9.77
C GLN A 39 -3.60 24.41 8.39
N GLN A 40 -4.46 23.41 8.25
CA GLN A 40 -5.02 22.93 6.96
C GLN A 40 -3.94 22.71 5.88
N LYS A 41 -2.74 22.34 6.30
CA LYS A 41 -1.58 22.13 5.41
C LYS A 41 -1.16 20.67 5.42
N LYS A 42 -0.95 20.15 4.23
CA LYS A 42 -0.22 18.88 4.00
C LYS A 42 1.26 19.11 4.33
N SER A 43 2.00 18.03 4.62
CA SER A 43 3.47 18.14 4.71
C SER A 43 4.02 18.83 3.46
N ALA A 44 5.08 19.61 3.62
CA ALA A 44 5.65 20.44 2.56
C ALA A 44 6.03 19.64 1.30
N PHE A 45 6.35 18.35 1.48
CA PHE A 45 6.80 17.46 0.40
C PHE A 45 5.75 16.43 -0.02
N GLY A 46 4.48 16.55 0.41
CA GLY A 46 3.39 15.67 -0.04
C GLY A 46 3.59 14.19 0.25
N GLY A 47 4.35 13.85 1.31
CA GLY A 47 4.69 12.46 1.70
C GLY A 47 5.95 11.92 1.02
N LEU A 48 6.64 12.71 0.19
CA LEU A 48 7.93 12.32 -0.39
C LEU A 48 9.01 12.18 0.68
N ASP A 49 8.96 13.02 1.71
CA ASP A 49 9.79 12.96 2.91
C ASP A 49 9.72 11.59 3.58
N SER A 50 8.53 11.11 3.88
CA SER A 50 8.33 9.79 4.48
C SER A 50 8.67 8.64 3.54
N LEU A 51 8.37 8.78 2.24
CA LEU A 51 8.72 7.78 1.24
C LEU A 51 10.23 7.59 1.14
N LEU A 52 10.98 8.68 1.00
CA LEU A 52 12.45 8.63 0.91
C LEU A 52 13.06 8.13 2.22
N SER A 53 12.60 8.60 3.38
CA SER A 53 13.11 8.14 4.69
C SER A 53 12.98 6.63 4.88
N ILE A 54 11.90 6.02 4.39
CA ILE A 54 11.68 4.57 4.53
C ILE A 54 12.45 3.79 3.47
N SER A 55 12.58 4.31 2.23
CA SER A 55 13.23 3.59 1.14
C SER A 55 14.75 3.66 1.17
N GLU A 56 15.32 4.71 1.74
CA GLU A 56 16.77 4.97 1.79
C GLU A 56 17.43 4.43 3.10
N MET A 57 16.93 3.29 3.60
CA MET A 57 17.55 2.65 4.78
C MET A 57 18.95 2.14 4.47
N PRO A 58 19.89 2.23 5.43
CA PRO A 58 21.24 1.73 5.26
C PRO A 58 21.28 0.20 5.10
N SER A 59 22.35 -0.30 4.49
CA SER A 59 22.56 -1.73 4.30
C SER A 59 22.41 -2.49 5.63
N GLY A 60 21.64 -3.57 5.60
CA GLY A 60 21.32 -4.40 6.79
C GLY A 60 19.98 -4.06 7.45
N SER A 61 19.41 -2.88 7.22
CA SER A 61 18.08 -2.49 7.75
C SER A 61 17.06 -2.40 6.63
N SER A 62 16.88 -3.48 5.87
CA SER A 62 16.03 -3.48 4.67
C SER A 62 14.55 -3.37 5.00
N VAL A 63 13.88 -2.43 4.34
CA VAL A 63 12.42 -2.23 4.41
C VAL A 63 11.83 -2.25 3.01
N VAL A 64 10.84 -3.12 2.77
CA VAL A 64 10.05 -3.06 1.53
C VAL A 64 9.04 -1.93 1.65
N THR A 65 9.08 -0.97 0.74
CA THR A 65 8.26 0.24 0.83
C THR A 65 7.13 0.22 -0.20
N VAL A 66 5.91 0.55 0.23
CA VAL A 66 4.77 0.80 -0.66
C VAL A 66 4.62 2.30 -0.95
N GLY A 67 3.73 2.67 -1.86
CA GLY A 67 3.46 4.09 -2.13
C GLY A 67 2.83 4.81 -0.92
N VAL A 68 2.90 6.15 -0.93
CA VAL A 68 2.35 7.01 0.13
C VAL A 68 0.87 6.71 0.37
N ASN A 69 0.48 6.50 1.62
CA ASN A 69 -0.87 6.14 2.07
C ASN A 69 -1.44 4.82 1.46
N LYS A 70 -0.59 3.95 0.92
CA LYS A 70 -1.02 2.68 0.30
C LYS A 70 -0.99 1.49 1.27
N ALA A 71 -1.55 1.66 2.48
CA ALA A 71 -1.61 0.61 3.50
C ALA A 71 -2.28 -0.68 3.01
N THR A 72 -3.31 -0.58 2.15
CA THR A 72 -3.93 -1.75 1.52
C THR A 72 -2.93 -2.58 0.72
N ASN A 73 -2.01 -1.93 -0.01
CA ASN A 73 -0.97 -2.64 -0.75
C ASN A 73 0.02 -3.34 0.18
N ALA A 74 0.35 -2.74 1.33
CA ALA A 74 1.16 -3.38 2.36
C ALA A 74 0.48 -4.64 2.91
N GLY A 75 -0.82 -4.57 3.21
CA GLY A 75 -1.61 -5.74 3.63
C GLY A 75 -1.64 -6.85 2.58
N ILE A 76 -1.87 -6.50 1.30
CA ILE A 76 -1.83 -7.48 0.20
C ILE A 76 -0.43 -8.09 0.07
N TYR A 77 0.64 -7.31 0.24
CA TYR A 77 2.00 -7.81 0.15
C TYR A 77 2.33 -8.75 1.31
N ALA A 78 1.91 -8.40 2.54
CA ALA A 78 2.01 -9.29 3.70
C ALA A 78 1.29 -10.63 3.47
N LEU A 79 0.06 -10.59 2.93
CA LEU A 79 -0.66 -11.81 2.55
C LEU A 79 0.07 -12.64 1.48
N LYS A 80 0.78 -12.01 0.54
CA LYS A 80 1.59 -12.73 -0.46
C LYS A 80 2.77 -13.46 0.20
N ILE A 81 3.42 -12.85 1.20
CA ILE A 81 4.47 -13.51 1.98
C ILE A 81 3.90 -14.75 2.68
N LEU A 82 2.79 -14.59 3.39
CA LEU A 82 2.13 -15.66 4.13
C LEU A 82 1.56 -16.78 3.20
N ALA A 83 1.20 -16.43 1.97
CA ALA A 83 0.69 -17.38 0.98
C ALA A 83 1.73 -18.40 0.53
N ASN A 84 3.03 -18.20 0.78
CA ASN A 84 4.06 -19.18 0.47
C ASN A 84 3.87 -20.47 1.30
N GLU A 85 3.40 -20.33 2.55
CA GLU A 85 3.19 -21.44 3.49
C GLU A 85 1.70 -21.81 3.67
N SER A 86 0.76 -21.01 3.14
CA SER A 86 -0.67 -21.20 3.36
C SER A 86 -1.47 -21.31 2.06
N SER A 87 -1.98 -22.51 1.79
CA SER A 87 -2.86 -22.76 0.63
C SER A 87 -4.19 -21.98 0.73
N SER A 88 -4.70 -21.79 1.93
CA SER A 88 -5.92 -21.00 2.21
C SER A 88 -5.74 -19.54 1.79
N ILE A 89 -4.65 -18.90 2.26
CA ILE A 89 -4.34 -17.50 1.89
C ILE A 89 -4.09 -17.40 0.38
N ARG A 90 -3.44 -18.39 -0.23
CA ARG A 90 -3.22 -18.43 -1.68
C ARG A 90 -4.53 -18.44 -2.46
N LYS A 91 -5.52 -19.26 -2.05
CA LYS A 91 -6.86 -19.27 -2.64
C LYS A 91 -7.57 -17.94 -2.51
N MET A 92 -7.49 -17.31 -1.33
CA MET A 92 -8.08 -16.00 -1.06
C MET A 92 -7.48 -14.91 -1.97
N LEU A 93 -6.15 -14.88 -2.15
CA LEU A 93 -5.48 -13.93 -3.05
C LEU A 93 -5.87 -14.14 -4.52
N LYS A 94 -5.99 -15.39 -4.97
CA LYS A 94 -6.49 -15.70 -6.32
C LYS A 94 -7.91 -15.17 -6.52
N SER A 95 -8.82 -15.44 -5.59
CA SER A 95 -10.20 -14.94 -5.63
C SER A 95 -10.26 -13.40 -5.64
N HIS A 96 -9.40 -12.75 -4.84
CA HIS A 96 -9.29 -11.28 -4.85
C HIS A 96 -8.88 -10.74 -6.23
N LYS A 97 -7.85 -11.33 -6.85
CA LYS A 97 -7.42 -10.95 -8.22
C LYS A 97 -8.52 -11.16 -9.26
N GLU A 98 -9.25 -12.28 -9.18
CA GLU A 98 -10.38 -12.55 -10.08
C GLU A 98 -11.50 -11.53 -9.94
N LYS A 99 -11.83 -11.14 -8.70
CA LYS A 99 -12.82 -10.08 -8.44
C LYS A 99 -12.39 -8.74 -9.04
N GLN A 100 -11.12 -8.35 -8.85
CA GLN A 100 -10.58 -7.14 -9.46
C GLN A 100 -10.66 -7.19 -10.99
N HIS A 101 -10.27 -8.31 -11.60
CA HIS A 101 -10.33 -8.50 -13.05
C HIS A 101 -11.77 -8.35 -13.58
N LYS A 102 -12.73 -9.04 -12.93
CA LYS A 102 -14.16 -8.93 -13.28
C LYS A 102 -14.70 -7.51 -13.16
N SER A 103 -14.27 -6.77 -12.13
CA SER A 103 -14.65 -5.37 -11.94
C SER A 103 -14.17 -4.48 -13.09
N VAL A 104 -12.90 -4.63 -13.50
CA VAL A 104 -12.34 -3.86 -14.63
C VAL A 104 -13.02 -4.21 -15.94
N LEU A 105 -13.30 -5.50 -16.20
CA LEU A 105 -14.02 -5.92 -17.39
C LEU A 105 -15.45 -5.33 -17.44
N LYS A 106 -16.14 -5.32 -16.30
CA LYS A 106 -17.47 -4.71 -16.19
C LYS A 106 -17.42 -3.22 -16.48
N GLU A 107 -16.45 -2.49 -15.91
CA GLU A 107 -16.27 -1.07 -16.20
C GLU A 107 -15.99 -0.81 -17.69
N SER A 108 -15.15 -1.63 -18.33
CA SER A 108 -14.88 -1.55 -19.77
C SER A 108 -16.15 -1.78 -20.61
N GLN A 109 -16.98 -2.76 -20.23
CA GLN A 109 -18.25 -3.01 -20.90
C GLN A 109 -19.24 -1.85 -20.70
N ASP A 110 -19.32 -1.30 -19.49
CA ASP A 110 -20.17 -0.15 -19.18
C ASP A 110 -19.75 1.08 -20.01
N LEU A 111 -18.43 1.33 -20.11
CA LEU A 111 -17.90 2.40 -20.96
C LEU A 111 -18.29 2.23 -22.43
N LYS A 112 -18.17 1.01 -22.99
CA LYS A 112 -18.55 0.70 -24.38
C LYS A 112 -20.05 0.90 -24.61
N LYS A 113 -20.90 0.51 -23.63
CA LYS A 113 -22.37 0.60 -23.77
C LYS A 113 -22.90 2.02 -23.66
N MET A 114 -22.39 2.83 -22.72
CA MET A 114 -22.97 4.15 -22.44
C MET A 114 -22.20 5.33 -23.04
N GLY A 115 -20.98 5.09 -23.55
CA GLY A 115 -20.08 6.10 -24.10
C GLY A 115 -19.39 6.94 -23.02
N LEU A 116 -18.29 7.61 -23.40
CA LEU A 116 -17.38 8.31 -22.49
C LEU A 116 -18.10 9.36 -21.62
N LYS A 117 -18.89 10.24 -22.22
CA LYS A 117 -19.55 11.35 -21.48
C LYS A 117 -20.44 10.85 -20.34
N LYS A 118 -21.28 9.83 -20.59
CA LYS A 118 -22.18 9.26 -19.58
C LYS A 118 -21.41 8.46 -18.54
N PHE A 119 -20.38 7.72 -18.94
CA PHE A 119 -19.55 6.92 -18.05
C PHE A 119 -18.81 7.81 -17.04
N VAL A 120 -18.15 8.89 -17.48
CA VAL A 120 -17.46 9.85 -16.61
C VAL A 120 -18.43 10.49 -15.62
N LYS A 121 -19.61 10.94 -16.08
CA LYS A 121 -20.63 11.52 -15.21
C LYS A 121 -21.15 10.54 -14.14
N LYS A 122 -21.19 9.23 -14.44
CA LYS A 122 -21.61 8.19 -13.48
C LYS A 122 -20.52 7.88 -12.45
N LYS A 123 -19.25 7.88 -12.85
CA LYS A 123 -18.14 7.39 -12.04
C LYS A 123 -17.53 8.46 -11.12
N PHE A 124 -17.62 9.73 -11.50
CA PHE A 124 -16.99 10.85 -10.81
C PHE A 124 -18.00 11.87 -10.25
N LYS A 125 -19.24 11.43 -9.99
CA LYS A 125 -20.19 12.11 -9.13
C LYS A 125 -19.81 11.78 -7.69
#